data_633255fa1a30bf274bd3dfbfa52c99bb
#
_entry.id   633255fa1a30bf274bd3dfbfa52c99bb
#
_cell.length_a   1.000
_cell.length_b   1.000
_cell.length_c   1.000
_cell.angle_alpha   90.00
_cell.angle_beta   90.00
_cell.angle_gamma   90.00
#
_symmetry.space_group_name_H-M   'P 1'
#
loop_
_entity.id
_entity.type
_entity.pdbx_description
1 polymer ?
#
loop_
_entity_poly.entity_id
_entity_poly.type
_entity_poly.pdbx_seq_one_letter_code
_entity_poly.pdbx_strand_id
1 'polypeptide(L)'
;MGKIEHIADGQPSGHPKGLYYLSFTEMWERFSFYGMSALLTLYMVKELLLPENATQVIGLAALRDIFEFRGPMSDVAFSAIIYGWYAGLVYFTPIVGGWVADRILGAKRTVMIGVLLMSAGHLAMSFYASFLLALLLLILGSGFLKGNISAQVGALYPQSDESMRSRGFTIFSTGICIGAASGPIVTGLVAAIYGWHAGFAVAAALMLIALVAYILGQRHLPDDRPVARKREKAAPMTKAERKRVWVLLLVIALTIPAEIAYPMVWSIGILWVDQYVNLATSLGEVPSSWFASMDSIGAILAAPALVIFWAWQAKNSSEPSSVTKVGIGSAIIAVAALLFAYGNMGQSAPDSVNAGWAIAGWLIMGLAWMYYWPTTLAIVSRAAPEGMASILMGVAFLSPFIGHVLAGWIGSYFDQMHPSAFWAMDAAIGLAGGIIILLFRKRLQAALEADLAS
;
A
#
# COMPACT_ATOMS: atom_id res chain seq x y z
N MET A 1 11.67 34.00 -15.78
CA MET A 1 11.00 34.47 -14.56
C MET A 1 9.53 34.73 -14.92
N GLY A 2 8.68 33.72 -14.90
CA GLY A 2 7.23 33.87 -15.08
C GLY A 2 6.61 34.20 -13.74
N LYS A 3 5.82 35.27 -13.69
CA LYS A 3 5.07 35.71 -12.52
C LYS A 3 4.21 34.54 -12.00
N ILE A 4 4.50 34.04 -10.80
CA ILE A 4 3.57 33.26 -10.01
C ILE A 4 2.60 34.26 -9.41
N GLU A 5 1.51 34.57 -10.13
CA GLU A 5 0.39 35.29 -9.56
C GLU A 5 -0.23 34.45 -8.44
N HIS A 6 -0.38 35.06 -7.29
CA HIS A 6 -1.01 34.53 -6.12
C HIS A 6 -2.44 34.01 -6.44
N ILE A 7 -2.61 32.68 -6.58
CA ILE A 7 -3.94 32.06 -6.62
C ILE A 7 -4.39 31.84 -5.16
N ALA A 8 -4.43 32.90 -4.39
CA ALA A 8 -5.08 32.93 -3.07
C ALA A 8 -6.39 33.69 -3.20
N ASP A 9 -7.28 33.28 -4.10
CA ASP A 9 -8.60 33.89 -4.24
C ASP A 9 -9.66 33.16 -3.39
N GLY A 10 -10.00 33.80 -2.28
CA GLY A 10 -11.35 33.83 -1.74
C GLY A 10 -11.94 32.54 -1.14
N GLN A 11 -11.13 31.62 -0.60
CA GLN A 11 -11.70 30.46 0.12
C GLN A 11 -11.54 30.58 1.64
N PRO A 12 -12.53 30.17 2.44
CA PRO A 12 -12.47 30.24 3.91
C PRO A 12 -11.33 29.45 4.53
N SER A 13 -10.73 28.49 3.79
CA SER A 13 -9.66 27.58 4.26
C SER A 13 -8.25 28.00 3.87
N GLY A 14 -8.06 28.98 2.96
CA GLY A 14 -6.74 29.43 2.50
C GLY A 14 -5.99 28.44 1.59
N HIS A 15 -6.55 27.27 1.25
CA HIS A 15 -5.91 26.28 0.38
C HIS A 15 -6.29 26.44 -1.10
N PRO A 16 -5.35 26.11 -2.06
CA PRO A 16 -5.64 26.12 -3.48
C PRO A 16 -6.78 25.16 -3.87
N LYS A 17 -7.65 25.57 -4.79
CA LYS A 17 -8.77 24.71 -5.26
C LYS A 17 -8.31 23.38 -5.80
N GLY A 18 -7.13 23.32 -6.44
CA GLY A 18 -6.53 22.09 -6.94
C GLY A 18 -6.37 21.00 -5.88
N LEU A 19 -6.10 21.37 -4.61
CA LEU A 19 -5.99 20.42 -3.51
C LEU A 19 -7.26 19.58 -3.33
N TYR A 20 -8.42 20.20 -3.34
CA TYR A 20 -9.69 19.50 -3.12
C TYR A 20 -10.00 18.53 -4.25
N TYR A 21 -9.72 18.91 -5.50
CA TYR A 21 -9.87 18.03 -6.66
C TYR A 21 -8.92 16.83 -6.58
N LEU A 22 -7.64 17.07 -6.23
CA LEU A 22 -6.66 15.98 -6.09
C LEU A 22 -7.02 15.06 -4.91
N SER A 23 -7.39 15.62 -3.76
CA SER A 23 -7.79 14.83 -2.57
C SER A 23 -9.05 14.01 -2.83
N PHE A 24 -10.04 14.56 -3.54
CA PHE A 24 -11.25 13.85 -3.91
C PHE A 24 -10.97 12.73 -4.92
N THR A 25 -10.12 12.99 -5.92
CA THR A 25 -9.67 11.98 -6.89
C THR A 25 -8.97 10.82 -6.20
N GLU A 26 -8.01 11.13 -5.33
CA GLU A 26 -7.26 10.12 -4.56
C GLU A 26 -8.16 9.34 -3.61
N MET A 27 -9.11 10.00 -2.93
CA MET A 27 -10.05 9.33 -2.02
C MET A 27 -10.83 8.23 -2.74
N TRP A 28 -11.40 8.52 -3.92
CA TRP A 28 -12.16 7.53 -4.68
C TRP A 28 -11.27 6.48 -5.34
N GLU A 29 -10.07 6.85 -5.75
CA GLU A 29 -9.09 5.89 -6.22
C GLU A 29 -8.71 4.91 -5.10
N ARG A 30 -8.42 5.41 -3.90
CA ARG A 30 -8.14 4.55 -2.74
C ARG A 30 -9.33 3.68 -2.37
N PHE A 31 -10.53 4.24 -2.36
CA PHE A 31 -11.76 3.46 -2.17
C PHE A 31 -11.82 2.27 -3.15
N SER A 32 -11.65 2.56 -4.44
CA SER A 32 -11.75 1.55 -5.50
C SER A 32 -10.63 0.50 -5.37
N PHE A 33 -9.40 0.94 -5.11
CA PHE A 33 -8.26 0.07 -4.96
C PHE A 33 -8.40 -0.88 -3.75
N TYR A 34 -8.69 -0.34 -2.55
CA TYR A 34 -8.79 -1.15 -1.33
C TYR A 34 -10.05 -1.99 -1.32
N GLY A 35 -11.17 -1.46 -1.84
CA GLY A 35 -12.41 -2.20 -1.98
C GLY A 35 -12.25 -3.41 -2.89
N MET A 36 -11.63 -3.26 -4.05
CA MET A 36 -11.33 -4.35 -4.96
C MET A 36 -10.32 -5.34 -4.35
N SER A 37 -9.24 -4.83 -3.74
CA SER A 37 -8.20 -5.68 -3.15
C SER A 37 -8.74 -6.60 -2.05
N ALA A 38 -9.68 -6.11 -1.23
CA ALA A 38 -10.32 -6.91 -0.19
C ALA A 38 -11.25 -8.02 -0.73
N LEU A 39 -11.74 -7.88 -1.95
CA LEU A 39 -12.55 -8.90 -2.62
C LEU A 39 -11.73 -9.86 -3.48
N LEU A 40 -10.56 -9.44 -3.96
CA LEU A 40 -9.84 -10.09 -5.06
C LEU A 40 -9.53 -11.56 -4.80
N THR A 41 -8.94 -11.89 -3.64
CA THR A 41 -8.56 -13.26 -3.32
C THR A 41 -9.79 -14.14 -3.08
N LEU A 42 -10.81 -13.62 -2.38
CA LEU A 42 -12.09 -14.30 -2.18
C LEU A 42 -12.79 -14.58 -3.51
N TYR A 43 -12.86 -13.58 -4.38
CA TYR A 43 -13.45 -13.71 -5.71
C TYR A 43 -12.74 -14.77 -6.55
N MET A 44 -11.41 -14.79 -6.54
CA MET A 44 -10.66 -15.81 -7.25
C MET A 44 -11.00 -17.21 -6.76
N VAL A 45 -11.01 -17.43 -5.44
CA VAL A 45 -11.22 -18.77 -4.86
C VAL A 45 -12.68 -19.21 -4.95
N LYS A 46 -13.64 -18.31 -4.69
CA LYS A 46 -15.07 -18.67 -4.56
C LYS A 46 -15.86 -18.57 -5.86
N GLU A 47 -15.31 -17.93 -6.88
CA GLU A 47 -16.05 -17.64 -8.12
C GLU A 47 -15.19 -17.87 -9.36
N LEU A 48 -14.10 -17.13 -9.55
CA LEU A 48 -13.36 -17.08 -10.79
C LEU A 48 -12.71 -18.41 -11.18
N LEU A 49 -12.10 -19.10 -10.20
CA LEU A 49 -11.34 -20.33 -10.42
C LEU A 49 -12.23 -21.59 -10.43
N LEU A 50 -13.53 -21.45 -10.19
CA LEU A 50 -14.48 -22.56 -10.40
C LEU A 50 -14.41 -23.03 -11.85
N PRO A 51 -14.48 -24.35 -12.12
CA PRO A 51 -14.26 -24.92 -13.45
C PRO A 51 -15.11 -24.28 -14.56
N GLU A 52 -16.37 -23.93 -14.25
CA GLU A 52 -17.31 -23.28 -15.18
C GLU A 52 -16.91 -21.85 -15.57
N ASN A 53 -16.22 -21.10 -14.67
CA ASN A 53 -15.84 -19.73 -14.88
C ASN A 53 -14.39 -19.60 -15.37
N ALA A 54 -13.49 -20.42 -14.84
CA ALA A 54 -12.07 -20.41 -15.17
C ALA A 54 -11.80 -20.57 -16.68
N THR A 55 -12.61 -21.37 -17.37
CA THR A 55 -12.51 -21.55 -18.83
C THR A 55 -12.84 -20.32 -19.64
N GLN A 56 -13.58 -19.36 -19.06
CA GLN A 56 -13.97 -18.10 -19.71
C GLN A 56 -12.87 -17.03 -19.62
N VAL A 57 -11.90 -17.20 -18.71
CA VAL A 57 -10.85 -16.19 -18.46
C VAL A 57 -9.74 -16.32 -19.50
N ILE A 58 -9.61 -15.31 -20.35
CA ILE A 58 -8.58 -15.30 -21.42
C ILE A 58 -7.19 -15.30 -20.80
N GLY A 59 -6.38 -16.30 -21.19
CA GLY A 59 -4.97 -16.43 -20.76
C GLY A 59 -4.77 -17.11 -19.40
N LEU A 60 -5.82 -17.46 -18.64
CA LEU A 60 -5.68 -18.05 -17.32
C LEU A 60 -4.97 -19.39 -17.34
N ALA A 61 -5.30 -20.27 -18.30
CA ALA A 61 -4.63 -21.56 -18.46
C ALA A 61 -3.13 -21.41 -18.68
N ALA A 62 -2.73 -20.52 -19.59
CA ALA A 62 -1.31 -20.24 -19.84
C ALA A 62 -0.59 -19.65 -18.61
N LEU A 63 -1.29 -18.79 -17.84
CA LEU A 63 -0.73 -18.25 -16.61
C LEU A 63 -0.58 -19.36 -15.54
N ARG A 64 -1.55 -20.28 -15.47
CA ARG A 64 -1.52 -21.42 -14.56
C ARG A 64 -0.35 -22.34 -14.91
N ASP A 65 -0.14 -22.68 -16.17
CA ASP A 65 1.00 -23.46 -16.65
C ASP A 65 2.35 -22.84 -16.26
N ILE A 66 2.46 -21.51 -16.31
CA ILE A 66 3.69 -20.80 -15.90
C ILE A 66 3.96 -20.98 -14.39
N PHE A 67 2.96 -20.88 -13.53
CA PHE A 67 3.16 -20.97 -12.07
C PHE A 67 3.18 -22.41 -11.57
N GLU A 68 2.51 -23.34 -12.26
CA GLU A 68 2.44 -24.77 -11.90
C GLU A 68 3.65 -25.58 -12.44
N PHE A 69 4.77 -24.92 -12.80
CA PHE A 69 5.97 -25.62 -13.30
C PHE A 69 6.57 -26.66 -12.35
N ARG A 70 6.19 -26.64 -11.07
CA ARG A 70 6.56 -27.62 -10.04
C ARG A 70 5.46 -28.64 -9.73
N GLY A 71 4.32 -28.55 -10.37
CA GLY A 71 3.15 -29.38 -10.15
C GLY A 71 1.87 -28.56 -9.91
N PRO A 72 0.70 -29.22 -9.94
CA PRO A 72 -0.58 -28.55 -9.78
C PRO A 72 -0.70 -27.87 -8.43
N MET A 73 -1.34 -26.71 -8.40
CA MET A 73 -1.61 -25.93 -7.20
C MET A 73 -3.11 -25.90 -6.88
N SER A 74 -3.45 -25.75 -5.59
CA SER A 74 -4.83 -25.44 -5.20
C SER A 74 -5.22 -24.03 -5.67
N ASP A 75 -6.52 -23.78 -5.75
CA ASP A 75 -7.03 -22.44 -6.11
C ASP A 75 -6.64 -21.37 -5.08
N VAL A 76 -6.52 -21.74 -3.80
CA VAL A 76 -6.01 -20.87 -2.73
C VAL A 76 -4.55 -20.51 -3.01
N ALA A 77 -3.69 -21.49 -3.30
CA ALA A 77 -2.28 -21.26 -3.59
C ALA A 77 -2.09 -20.40 -4.84
N PHE A 78 -2.82 -20.71 -5.90
CA PHE A 78 -2.76 -19.95 -7.15
C PHE A 78 -3.25 -18.52 -6.99
N SER A 79 -4.34 -18.30 -6.25
CA SER A 79 -4.88 -16.96 -5.96
C SER A 79 -3.92 -16.11 -5.12
N ALA A 80 -3.25 -16.72 -4.14
CA ALA A 80 -2.24 -16.04 -3.34
C ALA A 80 -1.06 -15.54 -4.19
N ILE A 81 -0.58 -16.35 -5.14
CA ILE A 81 0.49 -15.98 -6.06
C ILE A 81 0.05 -14.84 -6.98
N ILE A 82 -1.14 -14.93 -7.58
CA ILE A 82 -1.68 -13.84 -8.44
C ILE A 82 -1.78 -12.55 -7.64
N TYR A 83 -2.35 -12.61 -6.43
CA TYR A 83 -2.46 -11.44 -5.57
C TYR A 83 -1.09 -10.83 -5.25
N GLY A 84 -0.12 -11.68 -4.90
CA GLY A 84 1.25 -11.25 -4.58
C GLY A 84 1.93 -10.52 -5.74
N TRP A 85 1.83 -11.06 -6.96
CA TRP A 85 2.33 -10.39 -8.16
C TRP A 85 1.58 -9.11 -8.48
N TYR A 86 0.25 -9.12 -8.41
CA TYR A 86 -0.57 -7.93 -8.63
C TYR A 86 -0.17 -6.81 -7.68
N ALA A 87 -0.23 -7.08 -6.37
CA ALA A 87 0.07 -6.09 -5.35
C ALA A 87 1.53 -5.63 -5.40
N GLY A 88 2.47 -6.56 -5.64
CA GLY A 88 3.88 -6.23 -5.80
C GLY A 88 4.12 -5.28 -6.98
N LEU A 89 3.58 -5.58 -8.15
CA LEU A 89 3.73 -4.75 -9.35
C LEU A 89 3.12 -3.34 -9.16
N VAL A 90 2.07 -3.20 -8.36
CA VAL A 90 1.51 -1.90 -7.96
C VAL A 90 2.51 -1.02 -7.19
N TYR A 91 3.49 -1.63 -6.50
CA TYR A 91 4.59 -0.89 -5.86
C TYR A 91 5.78 -0.67 -6.79
N PHE A 92 5.98 -1.53 -7.79
CA PHE A 92 7.06 -1.38 -8.77
C PHE A 92 6.76 -0.31 -9.82
N THR A 93 5.55 -0.32 -10.38
CA THR A 93 5.17 0.54 -11.52
C THR A 93 5.22 2.04 -11.26
N PRO A 94 5.08 2.59 -10.03
CA PRO A 94 5.29 4.01 -9.76
C PRO A 94 6.70 4.51 -10.11
N ILE A 95 7.71 3.64 -10.08
CA ILE A 95 9.08 3.99 -10.51
C ILE A 95 9.07 4.33 -12.01
N VAL A 96 8.38 3.52 -12.81
CA VAL A 96 8.23 3.73 -14.25
C VAL A 96 7.33 4.95 -14.51
N GLY A 97 6.20 5.06 -13.79
CA GLY A 97 5.26 6.17 -13.93
C GLY A 97 5.89 7.53 -13.61
N GLY A 98 6.71 7.62 -12.57
CA GLY A 98 7.47 8.81 -12.24
C GLY A 98 8.48 9.18 -13.34
N TRP A 99 9.21 8.20 -13.86
CA TRP A 99 10.14 8.41 -14.98
C TRP A 99 9.42 8.93 -16.23
N VAL A 100 8.25 8.39 -16.57
CA VAL A 100 7.41 8.84 -17.70
C VAL A 100 6.94 10.26 -17.48
N ALA A 101 6.48 10.59 -16.26
CA ALA A 101 6.05 11.94 -15.92
C ALA A 101 7.18 12.97 -16.04
N ASP A 102 8.34 12.64 -15.49
CA ASP A 102 9.47 13.57 -15.46
C ASP A 102 10.07 13.85 -16.85
N ARG A 103 10.06 12.84 -17.75
CA ARG A 103 10.82 12.93 -18.99
C ARG A 103 9.98 13.01 -20.26
N ILE A 104 8.74 12.53 -20.25
CA ILE A 104 7.97 12.32 -21.48
C ILE A 104 6.69 13.13 -21.49
N LEU A 105 5.82 12.98 -20.46
CA LEU A 105 4.44 13.44 -20.52
C LEU A 105 4.12 14.63 -19.62
N GLY A 106 4.88 14.82 -18.53
CA GLY A 106 4.47 15.68 -17.41
C GLY A 106 3.50 14.96 -16.45
N ALA A 107 3.40 15.44 -15.21
CA ALA A 107 2.59 14.78 -14.18
C ALA A 107 1.08 14.80 -14.52
N LYS A 108 0.55 15.90 -15.06
CA LYS A 108 -0.89 16.00 -15.43
C LYS A 108 -1.33 14.90 -16.41
N ARG A 109 -0.59 14.73 -17.50
CA ARG A 109 -0.93 13.72 -18.53
C ARG A 109 -0.73 12.32 -18.00
N THR A 110 0.35 12.10 -17.23
CA THR A 110 0.64 10.79 -16.65
C THR A 110 -0.46 10.38 -15.68
N VAL A 111 -0.89 11.26 -14.77
CA VAL A 111 -2.02 10.99 -13.86
C VAL A 111 -3.32 10.77 -14.63
N MET A 112 -3.62 11.57 -15.68
CA MET A 112 -4.81 11.38 -16.51
C MET A 112 -4.84 9.98 -17.12
N ILE A 113 -3.74 9.53 -17.72
CA ILE A 113 -3.63 8.18 -18.28
C ILE A 113 -3.79 7.14 -17.17
N GLY A 114 -3.18 7.37 -16.00
CA GLY A 114 -3.32 6.49 -14.85
C GLY A 114 -4.78 6.31 -14.41
N VAL A 115 -5.52 7.40 -14.25
CA VAL A 115 -6.95 7.37 -13.88
C VAL A 115 -7.79 6.67 -14.95
N LEU A 116 -7.52 6.92 -16.23
CA LEU A 116 -8.20 6.25 -17.35
C LEU A 116 -7.95 4.73 -17.35
N LEU A 117 -6.70 4.30 -17.18
CA LEU A 117 -6.33 2.89 -17.12
C LEU A 117 -7.00 2.20 -15.91
N MET A 118 -6.99 2.84 -14.74
CA MET A 118 -7.65 2.29 -13.55
C MET A 118 -9.17 2.20 -13.74
N SER A 119 -9.81 3.22 -14.31
CA SER A 119 -11.25 3.18 -14.61
C SER A 119 -11.59 2.03 -15.56
N ALA A 120 -10.81 1.86 -16.63
CA ALA A 120 -10.96 0.75 -17.56
C ALA A 120 -10.68 -0.61 -16.88
N GLY A 121 -9.68 -0.68 -16.00
CA GLY A 121 -9.34 -1.87 -15.23
C GLY A 121 -10.49 -2.31 -14.31
N HIS A 122 -11.03 -1.39 -13.51
CA HIS A 122 -12.17 -1.70 -12.64
C HIS A 122 -13.42 -2.11 -13.42
N LEU A 123 -13.68 -1.47 -14.56
CA LEU A 123 -14.77 -1.87 -15.44
C LEU A 123 -14.53 -3.28 -16.02
N ALA A 124 -13.33 -3.57 -16.49
CA ALA A 124 -12.95 -4.88 -17.03
C ALA A 124 -13.04 -6.00 -15.96
N MET A 125 -12.87 -5.67 -14.66
CA MET A 125 -13.03 -6.61 -13.56
C MET A 125 -14.46 -7.16 -13.43
N SER A 126 -15.45 -6.49 -14.02
CA SER A 126 -16.83 -6.95 -14.02
C SER A 126 -17.12 -8.11 -14.99
N PHE A 127 -16.12 -8.59 -15.74
CA PHE A 127 -16.26 -9.67 -16.70
C PHE A 127 -15.16 -10.72 -16.51
N TYR A 128 -15.53 -12.01 -16.50
CA TYR A 128 -14.56 -13.11 -16.37
C TYR A 128 -13.47 -13.07 -17.45
N ALA A 129 -13.85 -12.90 -18.69
CA ALA A 129 -12.93 -12.94 -19.83
C ALA A 129 -11.80 -11.93 -19.74
N SER A 130 -12.05 -10.76 -19.18
CA SER A 130 -11.08 -9.65 -19.09
C SER A 130 -10.34 -9.56 -17.76
N PHE A 131 -10.44 -10.54 -16.87
CA PHE A 131 -9.85 -10.50 -15.54
C PHE A 131 -8.34 -10.19 -15.53
N LEU A 132 -7.54 -10.91 -16.32
CA LEU A 132 -6.08 -10.66 -16.38
C LEU A 132 -5.75 -9.30 -17.00
N LEU A 133 -6.51 -8.87 -18.01
CA LEU A 133 -6.39 -7.54 -18.59
C LEU A 133 -6.74 -6.47 -17.54
N ALA A 134 -7.78 -6.69 -16.72
CA ALA A 134 -8.15 -5.80 -15.64
C ALA A 134 -7.01 -5.60 -14.65
N LEU A 135 -6.38 -6.68 -14.19
CA LEU A 135 -5.22 -6.61 -13.29
C LEU A 135 -4.07 -5.81 -13.93
N LEU A 136 -3.75 -6.06 -15.20
CA LEU A 136 -2.71 -5.33 -15.93
C LEU A 136 -3.01 -3.83 -16.01
N LEU A 137 -4.25 -3.46 -16.35
CA LEU A 137 -4.68 -2.06 -16.44
C LEU A 137 -4.60 -1.37 -15.06
N LEU A 138 -4.98 -2.05 -13.99
CA LEU A 138 -4.88 -1.54 -12.62
C LEU A 138 -3.43 -1.36 -12.18
N ILE A 139 -2.54 -2.31 -12.49
CA ILE A 139 -1.11 -2.22 -12.21
C ILE A 139 -0.49 -1.00 -12.91
N LEU A 140 -0.71 -0.86 -14.21
CA LEU A 140 -0.15 0.24 -15.00
C LEU A 140 -0.75 1.59 -14.58
N GLY A 141 -2.08 1.61 -14.38
CA GLY A 141 -2.81 2.81 -13.98
C GLY A 141 -2.37 3.32 -12.60
N SER A 142 -2.25 2.44 -11.62
CA SER A 142 -1.75 2.78 -10.29
C SER A 142 -0.31 3.33 -10.34
N GLY A 143 0.55 2.74 -11.19
CA GLY A 143 1.92 3.21 -11.37
C GLY A 143 1.98 4.64 -11.92
N PHE A 144 1.11 4.98 -12.86
CA PHE A 144 1.07 6.32 -13.44
C PHE A 144 0.41 7.36 -12.51
N LEU A 145 -0.44 6.92 -11.58
CA LEU A 145 -1.18 7.82 -10.69
C LEU A 145 -0.44 8.10 -9.39
N LYS A 146 -0.11 7.08 -8.59
CA LYS A 146 0.26 7.21 -7.16
C LYS A 146 1.32 8.26 -6.85
N GLY A 147 2.50 8.16 -7.44
CA GLY A 147 3.59 9.10 -7.18
C GLY A 147 3.32 10.50 -7.73
N ASN A 148 2.71 10.55 -8.90
CA ASN A 148 2.53 11.78 -9.65
C ASN A 148 1.41 12.67 -9.10
N ILE A 149 0.33 12.11 -8.56
CA ILE A 149 -0.73 12.91 -7.92
C ILE A 149 -0.22 13.56 -6.62
N SER A 150 0.59 12.86 -5.83
CA SER A 150 1.23 13.42 -4.65
C SER A 150 2.22 14.55 -5.01
N ALA A 151 2.96 14.40 -6.11
CA ALA A 151 3.84 15.44 -6.62
C ALA A 151 3.04 16.68 -7.04
N GLN A 152 1.86 16.52 -7.65
CA GLN A 152 0.97 17.64 -7.98
C GLN A 152 0.47 18.36 -6.72
N VAL A 153 0.12 17.64 -5.65
CA VAL A 153 -0.23 18.28 -4.37
C VAL A 153 0.92 19.16 -3.87
N GLY A 154 2.14 18.62 -3.89
CA GLY A 154 3.33 19.38 -3.51
C GLY A 154 3.57 20.63 -4.36
N ALA A 155 3.25 20.57 -5.66
CA ALA A 155 3.45 21.68 -6.61
C ALA A 155 2.41 22.81 -6.47
N LEU A 156 1.31 22.59 -5.73
CA LEU A 156 0.33 23.64 -5.43
C LEU A 156 0.84 24.70 -4.44
N TYR A 157 1.92 24.41 -3.73
CA TYR A 157 2.43 25.25 -2.65
C TYR A 157 3.82 25.80 -2.97
N PRO A 158 4.10 27.07 -2.66
CA PRO A 158 5.46 27.61 -2.72
C PRO A 158 6.39 26.84 -1.76
N GLN A 159 7.64 26.63 -2.15
CA GLN A 159 8.64 26.00 -1.27
C GLN A 159 8.92 26.79 0.01
N SER A 160 8.63 28.09 0.03
CA SER A 160 8.79 28.97 1.19
C SER A 160 7.68 28.79 2.24
N ASP A 161 6.53 28.16 1.91
CA ASP A 161 5.41 27.95 2.83
C ASP A 161 5.24 26.47 3.17
N GLU A 162 6.21 25.94 3.92
CA GLU A 162 6.22 24.56 4.36
C GLU A 162 5.04 24.22 5.29
N SER A 163 4.58 25.19 6.10
CA SER A 163 3.46 25.01 7.02
C SER A 163 2.15 24.76 6.25
N MET A 164 1.84 25.60 5.26
CA MET A 164 0.64 25.43 4.44
C MET A 164 0.71 24.17 3.58
N ARG A 165 1.87 23.86 3.03
CA ARG A 165 2.14 22.62 2.30
C ARG A 165 1.88 21.39 3.16
N SER A 166 2.39 21.36 4.40
CA SER A 166 2.17 20.26 5.34
C SER A 166 0.68 20.05 5.66
N ARG A 167 -0.07 21.13 5.91
CA ARG A 167 -1.54 21.07 6.11
C ARG A 167 -2.26 20.54 4.86
N GLY A 168 -1.84 20.95 3.66
CA GLY A 168 -2.37 20.42 2.40
C GLY A 168 -2.17 18.93 2.26
N PHE A 169 -1.00 18.40 2.59
CA PHE A 169 -0.74 16.97 2.62
C PHE A 169 -1.56 16.24 3.68
N THR A 170 -1.85 16.89 4.82
CA THR A 170 -2.75 16.31 5.83
C THR A 170 -4.17 16.12 5.28
N ILE A 171 -4.72 17.13 4.59
CA ILE A 171 -6.04 17.03 3.93
C ILE A 171 -6.03 15.90 2.89
N PHE A 172 -5.00 15.85 2.04
CA PHE A 172 -4.84 14.82 1.03
C PHE A 172 -4.77 13.41 1.65
N SER A 173 -3.97 13.23 2.70
CA SER A 173 -3.84 11.96 3.43
C SER A 173 -5.14 11.54 4.14
N THR A 174 -5.92 12.50 4.63
CA THR A 174 -7.24 12.23 5.20
C THR A 174 -8.18 11.62 4.15
N GLY A 175 -8.15 12.14 2.92
CA GLY A 175 -8.88 11.54 1.79
C GLY A 175 -8.46 10.09 1.54
N ILE A 176 -7.16 9.79 1.52
CA ILE A 176 -6.63 8.43 1.39
C ILE A 176 -7.21 7.50 2.46
N CYS A 177 -7.17 7.93 3.73
CA CYS A 177 -7.65 7.13 4.85
C CYS A 177 -9.15 6.86 4.77
N ILE A 178 -9.96 7.86 4.40
CA ILE A 178 -11.41 7.69 4.22
C ILE A 178 -11.71 6.67 3.13
N GLY A 179 -11.05 6.78 1.97
CA GLY A 179 -11.20 5.84 0.87
C GLY A 179 -10.80 4.42 1.27
N ALA A 180 -9.66 4.26 1.91
CA ALA A 180 -9.12 2.97 2.32
C ALA A 180 -10.01 2.26 3.37
N ALA A 181 -10.56 3.03 4.33
CA ALA A 181 -11.45 2.47 5.35
C ALA A 181 -12.85 2.13 4.80
N SER A 182 -13.40 2.98 3.93
CA SER A 182 -14.77 2.80 3.42
C SER A 182 -14.87 1.82 2.24
N GLY A 183 -13.81 1.68 1.45
CA GLY A 183 -13.80 0.83 0.26
C GLY A 183 -14.22 -0.61 0.53
N PRO A 184 -13.49 -1.38 1.37
CA PRO A 184 -13.83 -2.77 1.66
C PRO A 184 -15.22 -2.95 2.29
N ILE A 185 -15.68 -1.97 3.08
CA ILE A 185 -17.01 -2.02 3.72
C ILE A 185 -18.11 -1.98 2.65
N VAL A 186 -18.05 -0.97 1.78
CA VAL A 186 -19.13 -0.76 0.78
C VAL A 186 -19.08 -1.81 -0.32
N THR A 187 -17.89 -2.07 -0.90
CA THR A 187 -17.75 -3.07 -1.95
C THR A 187 -18.08 -4.48 -1.45
N GLY A 188 -17.67 -4.81 -0.21
CA GLY A 188 -17.97 -6.08 0.43
C GLY A 188 -19.46 -6.27 0.69
N LEU A 189 -20.14 -5.23 1.20
CA LEU A 189 -21.59 -5.28 1.41
C LEU A 189 -22.35 -5.48 0.08
N VAL A 190 -21.97 -4.72 -0.96
CA VAL A 190 -22.59 -4.85 -2.29
C VAL A 190 -22.31 -6.21 -2.91
N ALA A 191 -21.08 -6.73 -2.74
CA ALA A 191 -20.74 -8.07 -3.21
C ALA A 191 -21.54 -9.17 -2.48
N ALA A 192 -21.76 -9.04 -1.18
CA ALA A 192 -22.52 -9.99 -0.40
C ALA A 192 -24.02 -10.01 -0.80
N ILE A 193 -24.60 -8.86 -1.17
CA ILE A 193 -26.02 -8.76 -1.50
C ILE A 193 -26.29 -9.03 -3.00
N TYR A 194 -25.45 -8.52 -3.89
CA TYR A 194 -25.68 -8.49 -5.33
C TYR A 194 -24.65 -9.27 -6.16
N GLY A 195 -23.69 -9.95 -5.49
CA GLY A 195 -22.62 -10.74 -6.12
C GLY A 195 -21.36 -9.94 -6.42
N TRP A 196 -20.29 -10.66 -6.71
CA TRP A 196 -18.93 -10.13 -6.86
C TRP A 196 -18.79 -9.01 -7.89
N HIS A 197 -19.40 -9.21 -9.07
CA HIS A 197 -19.33 -8.24 -10.15
C HIS A 197 -20.01 -6.91 -9.80
N ALA A 198 -21.06 -6.93 -8.97
CA ALA A 198 -21.68 -5.72 -8.46
C ALA A 198 -20.75 -4.95 -7.51
N GLY A 199 -20.01 -5.67 -6.64
CA GLY A 199 -18.98 -5.06 -5.80
C GLY A 199 -17.89 -4.36 -6.63
N PHE A 200 -17.40 -4.99 -7.68
CA PHE A 200 -16.43 -4.37 -8.60
C PHE A 200 -17.01 -3.21 -9.41
N ALA A 201 -18.28 -3.31 -9.79
CA ALA A 201 -18.96 -2.22 -10.51
C ALA A 201 -19.06 -0.94 -9.68
N VAL A 202 -19.25 -1.05 -8.35
CA VAL A 202 -19.18 0.13 -7.44
C VAL A 202 -17.80 0.77 -7.50
N ALA A 203 -16.72 -0.02 -7.42
CA ALA A 203 -15.37 0.49 -7.56
C ALA A 203 -15.14 1.18 -8.91
N ALA A 204 -15.66 0.60 -10.00
CA ALA A 204 -15.60 1.19 -11.34
C ALA A 204 -16.37 2.52 -11.43
N ALA A 205 -17.59 2.58 -10.90
CA ALA A 205 -18.41 3.79 -10.91
C ALA A 205 -17.73 4.95 -10.15
N LEU A 206 -17.17 4.67 -8.98
CA LEU A 206 -16.48 5.67 -8.17
C LEU A 206 -15.15 6.09 -8.80
N MET A 207 -14.47 5.20 -9.50
CA MET A 207 -13.27 5.56 -10.28
C MET A 207 -13.61 6.46 -11.48
N LEU A 208 -14.78 6.27 -12.12
CA LEU A 208 -15.26 7.20 -13.15
C LEU A 208 -15.60 8.58 -12.57
N ILE A 209 -16.14 8.64 -11.34
CA ILE A 209 -16.33 9.91 -10.63
C ILE A 209 -15.00 10.58 -10.34
N ALA A 210 -13.98 9.82 -9.90
CA ALA A 210 -12.62 10.31 -9.72
C ALA A 210 -12.04 10.87 -11.03
N LEU A 211 -12.26 10.20 -12.16
CA LEU A 211 -11.84 10.65 -13.48
C LEU A 211 -12.47 12.01 -13.82
N VAL A 212 -13.78 12.15 -13.66
CA VAL A 212 -14.49 13.41 -13.92
C VAL A 212 -13.96 14.52 -13.02
N ALA A 213 -13.78 14.23 -11.72
CA ALA A 213 -13.23 15.21 -10.78
C ALA A 213 -11.82 15.66 -11.19
N TYR A 214 -10.96 14.72 -11.59
CA TYR A 214 -9.62 15.05 -12.05
C TYR A 214 -9.62 15.92 -13.32
N ILE A 215 -10.47 15.60 -14.31
CA ILE A 215 -10.63 16.40 -15.54
C ILE A 215 -11.05 17.84 -15.20
N LEU A 216 -12.06 17.98 -14.33
CA LEU A 216 -12.53 19.31 -13.90
C LEU A 216 -11.50 20.08 -13.08
N GLY A 217 -10.68 19.36 -12.33
CA GLY A 217 -9.61 19.90 -11.48
C GLY A 217 -8.40 20.41 -12.25
N GLN A 218 -8.13 19.90 -13.46
CA GLN A 218 -6.90 20.22 -14.22
C GLN A 218 -6.63 21.71 -14.41
N ARG A 219 -7.68 22.52 -14.59
CA ARG A 219 -7.57 23.99 -14.72
C ARG A 219 -7.03 24.69 -13.48
N HIS A 220 -7.08 24.04 -12.33
CA HIS A 220 -6.60 24.56 -11.04
C HIS A 220 -5.22 24.01 -10.65
N LEU A 221 -4.60 23.20 -11.51
CA LEU A 221 -3.28 22.64 -11.29
C LEU A 221 -2.22 23.47 -12.02
N PRO A 222 -1.00 23.61 -11.45
CA PRO A 222 0.11 24.28 -12.12
C PRO A 222 0.43 23.62 -13.46
N ASP A 223 0.92 24.41 -14.43
CA ASP A 223 1.45 23.84 -15.66
C ASP A 223 2.70 23.03 -15.37
N ASP A 224 2.70 21.79 -15.83
CA ASP A 224 3.82 20.87 -15.70
C ASP A 224 4.31 20.44 -17.10
N ARG A 225 5.28 21.15 -17.62
CA ARG A 225 6.01 20.67 -18.80
C ARG A 225 7.18 19.83 -18.35
N PRO A 226 7.48 18.72 -19.04
CA PRO A 226 8.68 17.94 -18.75
C PRO A 226 9.88 18.89 -18.77
N VAL A 227 10.46 19.11 -17.62
CA VAL A 227 11.69 19.90 -17.55
C VAL A 227 12.82 18.93 -17.87
N ALA A 228 13.43 19.09 -19.04
CA ALA A 228 14.72 18.48 -19.32
C ALA A 228 15.75 19.07 -18.34
N ARG A 229 15.75 18.59 -17.09
CA ARG A 229 16.81 18.93 -16.14
C ARG A 229 18.12 18.46 -16.75
N LYS A 230 18.94 19.40 -17.23
CA LYS A 230 20.36 19.13 -17.47
C LYS A 230 20.89 18.54 -16.16
N ARG A 231 21.21 17.26 -16.18
CA ARG A 231 21.93 16.63 -15.08
C ARG A 231 23.26 17.35 -15.00
N GLU A 232 23.41 18.26 -14.06
CA GLU A 232 24.75 18.65 -13.62
C GLU A 232 25.45 17.37 -13.22
N LYS A 233 26.66 17.18 -13.70
CA LYS A 233 27.47 16.01 -13.33
C LYS A 233 27.60 16.06 -11.81
N ALA A 234 26.91 15.16 -11.12
CA ALA A 234 27.05 15.04 -9.68
C ALA A 234 28.53 14.82 -9.34
N ALA A 235 29.00 15.52 -8.33
CA ALA A 235 30.34 15.33 -7.81
C ALA A 235 30.52 13.83 -7.42
N PRO A 236 31.72 13.26 -7.53
CA PRO A 236 31.96 11.89 -7.13
C PRO A 236 31.67 11.73 -5.63
N MET A 237 30.92 10.69 -5.27
CA MET A 237 30.58 10.40 -3.88
C MET A 237 31.83 10.24 -3.00
N THR A 238 31.79 10.84 -1.84
CA THR A 238 32.79 10.64 -0.77
C THR A 238 32.74 9.19 -0.25
N LYS A 239 33.79 8.76 0.46
CA LYS A 239 33.80 7.44 1.12
C LYS A 239 32.66 7.30 2.14
N ALA A 240 32.34 8.37 2.86
CA ALA A 240 31.27 8.40 3.86
C ALA A 240 29.90 8.30 3.21
N GLU A 241 29.61 9.05 2.15
CA GLU A 241 28.37 8.94 1.39
C GLU A 241 28.17 7.54 0.79
N ARG A 242 29.22 6.93 0.26
CA ARG A 242 29.16 5.55 -0.24
C ARG A 242 28.81 4.57 0.88
N LYS A 243 29.44 4.71 2.06
CA LYS A 243 29.12 3.88 3.23
C LYS A 243 27.66 4.07 3.65
N ARG A 244 27.15 5.31 3.69
CA ARG A 244 25.78 5.65 4.01
C ARG A 244 24.77 5.03 3.03
N VAL A 245 25.06 5.08 1.73
CA VAL A 245 24.23 4.40 0.70
C VAL A 245 24.17 2.89 0.95
N TRP A 246 25.30 2.23 1.23
CA TRP A 246 25.30 0.80 1.53
C TRP A 246 24.50 0.46 2.79
N VAL A 247 24.57 1.30 3.83
CA VAL A 247 23.77 1.10 5.05
C VAL A 247 22.28 1.32 4.77
N LEU A 248 21.92 2.31 3.93
CA LEU A 248 20.54 2.48 3.48
C LEU A 248 20.01 1.26 2.72
N LEU A 249 20.80 0.74 1.78
CA LEU A 249 20.43 -0.47 1.04
C LEU A 249 20.27 -1.67 1.98
N LEU A 250 21.14 -1.81 2.98
CA LEU A 250 21.02 -2.85 3.99
C LEU A 250 19.74 -2.68 4.82
N VAL A 251 19.42 -1.47 5.28
CA VAL A 251 18.19 -1.21 6.05
C VAL A 251 16.97 -1.53 5.19
N ILE A 252 16.92 -1.10 3.91
CA ILE A 252 15.84 -1.44 2.98
C ILE A 252 15.74 -2.97 2.80
N ALA A 253 16.84 -3.69 2.64
CA ALA A 253 16.81 -5.15 2.53
C ALA A 253 16.29 -5.83 3.81
N LEU A 254 16.64 -5.31 4.98
CA LEU A 254 16.15 -5.81 6.27
C LEU A 254 14.67 -5.51 6.52
N THR A 255 14.04 -4.64 5.73
CA THR A 255 12.59 -4.44 5.79
C THR A 255 11.80 -5.49 4.99
N ILE A 256 12.43 -6.20 4.04
CA ILE A 256 11.74 -7.19 3.20
C ILE A 256 10.96 -8.23 4.02
N PRO A 257 11.48 -8.82 5.11
CA PRO A 257 10.69 -9.77 5.91
C PRO A 257 9.38 -9.19 6.47
N ALA A 258 9.38 -7.93 6.91
CA ALA A 258 8.16 -7.26 7.35
C ALA A 258 7.21 -6.97 6.19
N GLU A 259 7.74 -6.68 5.00
CA GLU A 259 6.96 -6.52 3.76
C GLU A 259 6.43 -7.85 3.19
N ILE A 260 6.91 -8.99 3.67
CA ILE A 260 6.31 -10.30 3.42
C ILE A 260 5.11 -10.51 4.36
N ALA A 261 5.30 -10.27 5.65
CA ALA A 261 4.30 -10.57 6.66
C ALA A 261 3.11 -9.58 6.63
N TYR A 262 3.36 -8.28 6.47
CA TYR A 262 2.31 -7.28 6.48
C TYR A 262 1.23 -7.49 5.40
N PRO A 263 1.54 -7.71 4.11
CA PRO A 263 0.52 -7.88 3.08
C PRO A 263 -0.23 -9.22 3.15
N MET A 264 0.26 -10.18 3.94
CA MET A 264 -0.39 -11.48 4.09
C MET A 264 -1.84 -11.36 4.58
N VAL A 265 -2.13 -10.34 5.40
CA VAL A 265 -3.50 -10.09 5.90
C VAL A 265 -4.47 -9.69 4.78
N TRP A 266 -4.00 -9.04 3.71
CA TRP A 266 -4.82 -8.58 2.60
C TRP A 266 -5.18 -9.68 1.58
N SER A 267 -4.48 -10.81 1.61
CA SER A 267 -4.74 -11.98 0.77
C SER A 267 -5.23 -13.16 1.60
N ILE A 268 -4.29 -13.87 2.23
CA ILE A 268 -4.58 -15.04 3.04
C ILE A 268 -5.39 -14.68 4.30
N GLY A 269 -5.17 -13.50 4.88
CA GLY A 269 -5.91 -13.06 6.06
C GLY A 269 -7.40 -12.97 5.82
N ILE A 270 -7.82 -12.46 4.66
CA ILE A 270 -9.25 -12.38 4.32
C ILE A 270 -9.84 -13.78 4.09
N LEU A 271 -9.11 -14.69 3.43
CA LEU A 271 -9.52 -16.10 3.29
C LEU A 271 -9.59 -16.81 4.65
N TRP A 272 -8.63 -16.55 5.53
CA TRP A 272 -8.65 -17.10 6.89
C TRP A 272 -9.86 -16.61 7.69
N VAL A 273 -10.19 -15.32 7.61
CA VAL A 273 -11.42 -14.80 8.23
C VAL A 273 -12.65 -15.50 7.69
N ASP A 274 -12.74 -15.62 6.39
CA ASP A 274 -13.89 -16.23 5.71
C ASP A 274 -14.08 -17.71 6.03
N GLN A 275 -12.98 -18.45 6.28
CA GLN A 275 -13.02 -19.90 6.52
C GLN A 275 -13.11 -20.28 7.99
N TYR A 276 -12.54 -19.48 8.90
CA TYR A 276 -12.35 -19.92 10.29
C TYR A 276 -13.00 -18.98 11.32
N VAL A 277 -13.22 -17.70 10.98
CA VAL A 277 -13.74 -16.74 11.95
C VAL A 277 -15.26 -16.77 11.99
N ASN A 278 -15.83 -16.82 13.18
CA ASN A 278 -17.27 -16.72 13.36
C ASN A 278 -17.75 -15.29 13.02
N LEU A 279 -18.43 -15.15 11.89
CA LEU A 279 -18.95 -13.90 11.34
C LEU A 279 -20.43 -13.67 11.65
N ALA A 280 -21.10 -14.62 12.33
CA ALA A 280 -22.51 -14.54 12.68
C ALA A 280 -22.78 -13.47 13.73
N THR A 281 -23.75 -12.60 13.46
CA THR A 281 -24.24 -11.60 14.39
C THR A 281 -25.77 -11.64 14.47
N SER A 282 -26.36 -10.92 15.45
CA SER A 282 -27.82 -10.78 15.54
C SER A 282 -28.48 -10.08 14.33
N LEU A 283 -27.68 -9.39 13.50
CA LEU A 283 -28.13 -8.66 12.30
C LEU A 283 -27.86 -9.41 11.00
N GLY A 284 -27.26 -10.61 11.07
CA GLY A 284 -26.83 -11.40 9.93
C GLY A 284 -25.31 -11.64 9.95
N GLU A 285 -24.80 -12.19 8.88
CA GLU A 285 -23.36 -12.49 8.71
C GLU A 285 -22.60 -11.26 8.22
N VAL A 286 -21.46 -10.96 8.87
CA VAL A 286 -20.58 -9.84 8.49
C VAL A 286 -19.72 -10.27 7.31
N PRO A 287 -19.64 -9.48 6.21
CA PRO A 287 -18.74 -9.81 5.12
C PRO A 287 -17.28 -9.86 5.57
N SER A 288 -16.56 -10.95 5.25
CA SER A 288 -15.15 -11.14 5.64
C SER A 288 -14.23 -10.03 5.13
N SER A 289 -14.56 -9.41 3.99
CA SER A 289 -13.84 -8.26 3.42
C SER A 289 -13.82 -7.02 4.32
N TRP A 290 -14.77 -6.87 5.25
CA TRP A 290 -14.80 -5.73 6.19
C TRP A 290 -13.60 -5.68 7.12
N PHE A 291 -12.98 -6.83 7.37
CA PHE A 291 -11.77 -6.91 8.21
C PHE A 291 -10.59 -6.15 7.58
N ALA A 292 -10.52 -6.07 6.26
CA ALA A 292 -9.53 -5.24 5.59
C ALA A 292 -9.61 -3.74 5.98
N SER A 293 -10.80 -3.24 6.29
CA SER A 293 -10.97 -1.86 6.77
C SER A 293 -10.40 -1.63 8.16
N MET A 294 -10.28 -2.68 8.98
CA MET A 294 -9.75 -2.55 10.35
C MET A 294 -8.28 -2.13 10.36
N ASP A 295 -7.49 -2.52 9.38
CA ASP A 295 -6.11 -2.04 9.20
C ASP A 295 -6.07 -0.50 9.05
N SER A 296 -6.86 0.04 8.13
CA SER A 296 -6.95 1.48 7.91
C SER A 296 -7.53 2.22 9.12
N ILE A 297 -8.53 1.65 9.78
CA ILE A 297 -9.11 2.21 11.02
C ILE A 297 -8.05 2.20 12.12
N GLY A 298 -7.29 1.11 12.26
CA GLY A 298 -6.16 1.01 13.20
C GLY A 298 -5.11 2.10 12.97
N ALA A 299 -4.73 2.34 11.71
CA ALA A 299 -3.80 3.40 11.35
C ALA A 299 -4.35 4.81 11.67
N ILE A 300 -5.64 5.07 11.37
CA ILE A 300 -6.32 6.34 11.67
C ILE A 300 -6.34 6.62 13.18
N LEU A 301 -6.66 5.62 13.98
CA LEU A 301 -6.70 5.74 15.43
C LEU A 301 -5.30 5.86 16.04
N ALA A 302 -4.34 5.12 15.48
CA ALA A 302 -2.95 5.13 15.97
C ALA A 302 -2.23 6.44 15.66
N ALA A 303 -2.48 7.09 14.52
CA ALA A 303 -1.73 8.27 14.07
C ALA A 303 -1.69 9.41 15.11
N PRO A 304 -2.82 9.94 15.62
CA PRO A 304 -2.79 11.00 16.63
C PRO A 304 -2.19 10.51 17.95
N ALA A 305 -2.49 9.28 18.37
CA ALA A 305 -1.95 8.70 19.59
C ALA A 305 -0.42 8.60 19.55
N LEU A 306 0.15 8.16 18.41
CA LEU A 306 1.59 8.07 18.21
C LEU A 306 2.26 9.43 18.18
N VAL A 307 1.67 10.43 17.55
CA VAL A 307 2.21 11.81 17.55
C VAL A 307 2.31 12.33 18.98
N ILE A 308 1.27 12.16 19.79
CA ILE A 308 1.27 12.57 21.20
C ILE A 308 2.32 11.77 21.99
N PHE A 309 2.38 10.46 21.79
CA PHE A 309 3.29 9.56 22.49
C PHE A 309 4.75 9.86 22.15
N TRP A 310 5.10 10.05 20.88
CA TRP A 310 6.46 10.42 20.48
C TRP A 310 6.86 11.83 20.96
N ALA A 311 5.94 12.79 20.94
CA ALA A 311 6.18 14.12 21.51
C ALA A 311 6.45 14.06 23.04
N TRP A 312 5.73 13.20 23.76
CA TRP A 312 5.98 12.94 25.17
C TRP A 312 7.36 12.26 25.38
N GLN A 313 7.70 11.25 24.57
CA GLN A 313 9.01 10.61 24.61
C GLN A 313 10.15 11.59 24.32
N ALA A 314 9.98 12.48 23.31
CA ALA A 314 10.97 13.48 22.96
C ALA A 314 11.25 14.45 24.12
N LYS A 315 10.20 14.91 24.83
CA LYS A 315 10.34 15.74 26.02
C LYS A 315 11.15 15.07 27.13
N ASN A 316 11.06 13.74 27.23
CA ASN A 316 11.77 12.94 28.24
C ASN A 316 13.09 12.34 27.69
N SER A 317 13.60 12.81 26.55
CA SER A 317 14.80 12.30 25.88
C SER A 317 14.80 10.77 25.67
N SER A 318 13.62 10.18 25.52
CA SER A 318 13.40 8.73 25.38
C SER A 318 12.83 8.31 24.03
N GLU A 319 12.67 9.25 23.09
CA GLU A 319 12.15 8.94 21.76
C GLU A 319 13.10 8.00 21.01
N PRO A 320 12.61 6.84 20.51
CA PRO A 320 13.43 5.92 19.75
C PRO A 320 13.94 6.54 18.44
N SER A 321 15.15 6.20 18.03
CA SER A 321 15.65 6.61 16.71
C SER A 321 14.78 6.03 15.59
N SER A 322 14.83 6.65 14.41
CA SER A 322 14.06 6.18 13.24
C SER A 322 14.35 4.71 12.91
N VAL A 323 15.61 4.28 12.97
CA VAL A 323 16.01 2.87 12.78
C VAL A 323 15.33 1.97 13.82
N THR A 324 15.29 2.41 15.09
CA THR A 324 14.62 1.65 16.17
C THR A 324 13.11 1.56 15.93
N LYS A 325 12.48 2.63 15.47
CA LYS A 325 11.04 2.65 15.15
C LYS A 325 10.69 1.61 14.06
N VAL A 326 11.51 1.48 13.02
CA VAL A 326 11.33 0.45 11.98
C VAL A 326 11.38 -0.96 12.59
N GLY A 327 12.35 -1.24 13.45
CA GLY A 327 12.43 -2.54 14.13
C GLY A 327 11.26 -2.80 15.09
N ILE A 328 10.76 -1.77 15.79
CA ILE A 328 9.54 -1.87 16.61
C ILE A 328 8.31 -2.17 15.73
N GLY A 329 8.16 -1.48 14.60
CA GLY A 329 7.08 -1.75 13.64
C GLY A 329 7.06 -3.21 13.18
N SER A 330 8.21 -3.76 12.83
CA SER A 330 8.35 -5.20 12.49
C SER A 330 7.93 -6.11 13.65
N ALA A 331 8.28 -5.76 14.90
CA ALA A 331 7.84 -6.53 16.06
C ALA A 331 6.33 -6.45 16.29
N ILE A 332 5.71 -5.30 16.03
CA ILE A 332 4.26 -5.13 16.13
C ILE A 332 3.53 -5.96 15.06
N ILE A 333 4.06 -6.04 13.82
CA ILE A 333 3.55 -6.95 12.78
C ILE A 333 3.55 -8.40 13.30
N ALA A 334 4.66 -8.84 13.89
CA ALA A 334 4.74 -10.20 14.45
C ALA A 334 3.73 -10.43 15.58
N VAL A 335 3.51 -9.45 16.46
CA VAL A 335 2.47 -9.55 17.50
C VAL A 335 1.07 -9.71 16.90
N ALA A 336 0.74 -8.95 15.84
CA ALA A 336 -0.55 -9.08 15.16
C ALA A 336 -0.73 -10.49 14.55
N ALA A 337 0.29 -11.01 13.86
CA ALA A 337 0.27 -12.36 13.31
C ALA A 337 0.16 -13.44 14.41
N LEU A 338 0.81 -13.23 15.56
CA LEU A 338 0.67 -14.14 16.73
C LEU A 338 -0.75 -14.12 17.33
N LEU A 339 -1.48 -13.00 17.25
CA LEU A 339 -2.90 -12.97 17.66
C LEU A 339 -3.76 -13.86 16.75
N PHE A 340 -3.51 -13.87 15.44
CA PHE A 340 -4.19 -14.77 14.52
C PHE A 340 -3.81 -16.23 14.80
N ALA A 341 -2.52 -16.51 15.05
CA ALA A 341 -2.05 -17.83 15.43
C ALA A 341 -2.72 -18.33 16.71
N TYR A 342 -2.77 -17.48 17.74
CA TYR A 342 -3.36 -17.81 19.03
C TYR A 342 -4.87 -18.04 18.93
N GLY A 343 -5.59 -17.20 18.19
CA GLY A 343 -7.02 -17.34 17.96
C GLY A 343 -7.41 -18.69 17.34
N ASN A 344 -6.49 -19.29 16.58
CA ASN A 344 -6.67 -20.62 15.98
C ASN A 344 -6.09 -21.77 16.80
N MET A 345 -5.48 -21.53 17.97
CA MET A 345 -4.91 -22.63 18.78
C MET A 345 -5.99 -23.61 19.24
N GLY A 346 -5.80 -24.88 18.86
CA GLY A 346 -6.75 -25.93 19.19
C GLY A 346 -8.08 -25.88 18.43
N GLN A 347 -8.22 -24.98 17.46
CA GLN A 347 -9.42 -24.81 16.64
C GLN A 347 -9.05 -24.95 15.17
N SER A 348 -9.65 -25.94 14.50
CA SER A 348 -9.48 -26.16 13.06
C SER A 348 -10.81 -26.28 12.32
N ALA A 349 -11.92 -26.22 13.06
CA ALA A 349 -13.25 -26.24 12.46
C ALA A 349 -13.58 -24.87 11.83
N PRO A 350 -14.34 -24.84 10.73
CA PRO A 350 -14.91 -23.59 10.20
C PRO A 350 -15.69 -22.83 11.28
N ASP A 351 -15.70 -21.51 11.19
CA ASP A 351 -16.46 -20.59 12.07
C ASP A 351 -16.20 -20.74 13.57
N SER A 352 -15.05 -21.31 13.96
CA SER A 352 -14.72 -21.58 15.36
C SER A 352 -13.92 -20.48 16.04
N VAL A 353 -13.28 -19.60 15.28
CA VAL A 353 -12.43 -18.53 15.80
C VAL A 353 -13.27 -17.33 16.18
N ASN A 354 -13.05 -16.79 17.39
CA ASN A 354 -13.71 -15.56 17.81
C ASN A 354 -13.22 -14.37 16.99
N ALA A 355 -14.14 -13.57 16.42
CA ALA A 355 -13.85 -12.41 15.60
C ALA A 355 -12.98 -11.35 16.30
N GLY A 356 -13.00 -11.31 17.63
CA GLY A 356 -12.16 -10.39 18.42
C GLY A 356 -10.67 -10.55 18.15
N TRP A 357 -10.18 -11.76 17.89
CA TRP A 357 -8.77 -12.01 17.53
C TRP A 357 -8.42 -11.40 16.18
N ALA A 358 -9.29 -11.58 15.20
CA ALA A 358 -9.14 -10.99 13.88
C ALA A 358 -9.16 -9.46 13.96
N ILE A 359 -10.17 -8.87 14.60
CA ILE A 359 -10.29 -7.41 14.78
C ILE A 359 -9.04 -6.84 15.45
N ALA A 360 -8.61 -7.43 16.57
CA ALA A 360 -7.44 -6.96 17.30
C ALA A 360 -6.17 -7.03 16.45
N GLY A 361 -5.96 -8.14 15.74
CA GLY A 361 -4.79 -8.31 14.86
C GLY A 361 -4.74 -7.27 13.74
N TRP A 362 -5.87 -7.03 13.04
CA TRP A 362 -5.94 -6.00 11.97
C TRP A 362 -5.72 -4.58 12.50
N LEU A 363 -6.33 -4.21 13.64
CA LEU A 363 -6.11 -2.90 14.26
C LEU A 363 -4.62 -2.70 14.62
N ILE A 364 -3.97 -3.75 15.13
CA ILE A 364 -2.53 -3.73 15.46
C ILE A 364 -1.66 -3.67 14.19
N MET A 365 -2.09 -4.29 13.08
CA MET A 365 -1.40 -4.13 11.78
C MET A 365 -1.39 -2.65 11.35
N GLY A 366 -2.53 -1.94 11.47
CA GLY A 366 -2.59 -0.50 11.20
C GLY A 366 -1.65 0.33 12.07
N LEU A 367 -1.54 0.00 13.37
CA LEU A 367 -0.54 0.60 14.25
C LEU A 367 0.89 0.31 13.78
N ALA A 368 1.18 -0.93 13.40
CA ALA A 368 2.50 -1.34 12.89
C ALA A 368 2.90 -0.55 11.64
N TRP A 369 1.97 -0.38 10.70
CA TRP A 369 2.15 0.42 9.50
C TRP A 369 2.65 1.83 9.81
N MET A 370 2.05 2.52 10.80
CA MET A 370 2.41 3.87 11.20
C MET A 370 3.83 3.96 11.78
N TYR A 371 4.29 2.93 12.50
CA TYR A 371 5.67 2.84 12.98
C TYR A 371 6.68 2.58 11.87
N TYR A 372 6.31 1.78 10.91
CA TYR A 372 7.20 1.12 9.99
C TYR A 372 7.40 1.92 8.69
N TRP A 373 6.36 2.07 7.87
CA TRP A 373 6.51 2.55 6.50
C TRP A 373 6.86 4.03 6.39
N PRO A 374 6.15 4.98 7.04
CA PRO A 374 6.51 6.38 6.98
C PRO A 374 7.92 6.65 7.52
N THR A 375 8.32 5.89 8.56
CA THR A 375 9.65 6.00 9.15
C THR A 375 10.74 5.51 8.21
N THR A 376 10.51 4.41 7.49
CA THR A 376 11.43 3.90 6.47
C THR A 376 11.68 4.94 5.38
N LEU A 377 10.60 5.53 4.83
CA LEU A 377 10.72 6.58 3.82
C LEU A 377 11.43 7.83 4.35
N ALA A 378 11.19 8.21 5.60
CA ALA A 378 11.87 9.34 6.24
C ALA A 378 13.39 9.08 6.41
N ILE A 379 13.80 7.85 6.76
CA ILE A 379 15.22 7.47 6.81
C ILE A 379 15.86 7.64 5.43
N VAL A 380 15.23 7.09 4.39
CA VAL A 380 15.75 7.17 3.02
C VAL A 380 15.85 8.61 2.55
N SER A 381 14.81 9.43 2.76
CA SER A 381 14.80 10.83 2.36
C SER A 381 15.90 11.65 3.05
N ARG A 382 16.12 11.44 4.36
CA ARG A 382 17.08 12.21 5.17
C ARG A 382 18.52 11.78 4.91
N ALA A 383 18.77 10.48 4.75
CA ALA A 383 20.13 9.94 4.67
C ALA A 383 20.64 9.79 3.23
N ALA A 384 19.81 10.02 2.21
CA ALA A 384 20.24 9.98 0.83
C ALA A 384 21.22 11.11 0.50
N PRO A 385 22.37 10.82 -0.17
CA PRO A 385 23.25 11.86 -0.70
C PRO A 385 22.55 12.76 -1.71
N GLU A 386 23.08 13.97 -1.89
CA GLU A 386 22.57 14.91 -2.90
C GLU A 386 22.52 14.28 -4.29
N GLY A 387 21.40 14.49 -4.99
CA GLY A 387 21.15 13.92 -6.32
C GLY A 387 20.78 12.45 -6.37
N MET A 388 20.81 11.69 -5.25
CA MET A 388 20.43 10.28 -5.18
C MET A 388 19.10 10.01 -4.49
N ALA A 389 18.47 11.01 -3.87
CA ALA A 389 17.24 10.83 -3.09
C ALA A 389 16.12 10.13 -3.89
N SER A 390 15.88 10.55 -5.13
CA SER A 390 14.84 9.94 -5.98
C SER A 390 15.15 8.49 -6.34
N ILE A 391 16.43 8.16 -6.59
CA ILE A 391 16.86 6.79 -6.92
C ILE A 391 16.68 5.90 -5.69
N LEU A 392 17.18 6.33 -4.53
CA LEU A 392 17.09 5.56 -3.29
C LEU A 392 15.65 5.42 -2.80
N MET A 393 14.82 6.44 -3.03
CA MET A 393 13.38 6.34 -2.78
C MET A 393 12.73 5.27 -3.71
N GLY A 394 13.10 5.24 -5.00
CA GLY A 394 12.68 4.17 -5.90
C GLY A 394 13.15 2.78 -5.44
N VAL A 395 14.39 2.66 -4.94
CA VAL A 395 14.91 1.41 -4.37
C VAL A 395 14.13 1.00 -3.11
N ALA A 396 13.69 1.96 -2.28
CA ALA A 396 12.85 1.65 -1.12
C ALA A 396 11.53 0.99 -1.53
N PHE A 397 10.93 1.39 -2.65
CA PHE A 397 9.72 0.75 -3.19
C PHE A 397 9.95 -0.66 -3.75
N LEU A 398 11.20 -1.08 -3.98
CA LEU A 398 11.50 -2.48 -4.32
C LEU A 398 11.30 -3.42 -3.12
N SER A 399 11.42 -2.93 -1.87
CA SER A 399 11.17 -3.76 -0.69
C SER A 399 9.72 -4.28 -0.65
N PRO A 400 8.66 -3.45 -0.70
CA PRO A 400 7.30 -3.94 -0.78
C PRO A 400 7.01 -4.73 -2.07
N PHE A 401 7.62 -4.39 -3.21
CA PHE A 401 7.49 -5.22 -4.42
C PHE A 401 7.95 -6.66 -4.17
N ILE A 402 9.19 -6.83 -3.69
CA ILE A 402 9.76 -8.15 -3.39
C ILE A 402 8.94 -8.84 -2.29
N GLY A 403 8.58 -8.08 -1.24
CA GLY A 403 7.79 -8.59 -0.11
C GLY A 403 6.45 -9.17 -0.54
N HIS A 404 5.68 -8.45 -1.35
CA HIS A 404 4.37 -8.94 -1.84
C HIS A 404 4.50 -10.15 -2.75
N VAL A 405 5.48 -10.18 -3.67
CA VAL A 405 5.73 -11.35 -4.51
C VAL A 405 6.07 -12.57 -3.66
N LEU A 406 6.96 -12.42 -2.68
CA LEU A 406 7.32 -13.51 -1.77
C LEU A 406 6.14 -13.89 -0.86
N ALA A 407 5.33 -12.92 -0.41
CA ALA A 407 4.10 -13.19 0.35
C ALA A 407 3.12 -14.06 -0.45
N GLY A 408 2.97 -13.82 -1.75
CA GLY A 408 2.16 -14.68 -2.62
C GLY A 408 2.66 -16.13 -2.63
N TRP A 409 3.97 -16.32 -2.79
CA TRP A 409 4.57 -17.66 -2.76
C TRP A 409 4.49 -18.34 -1.38
N ILE A 410 4.69 -17.61 -0.30
CA ILE A 410 4.56 -18.14 1.08
C ILE A 410 3.09 -18.41 1.39
N GLY A 411 2.18 -17.52 0.98
CA GLY A 411 0.74 -17.67 1.13
C GLY A 411 0.21 -18.94 0.45
N SER A 412 0.88 -19.42 -0.61
CA SER A 412 0.50 -20.66 -1.31
C SER A 412 0.62 -21.93 -0.46
N TYR A 413 1.25 -21.85 0.72
CA TYR A 413 1.31 -22.98 1.66
C TYR A 413 0.19 -22.95 2.71
N PHE A 414 -0.71 -21.97 2.68
CA PHE A 414 -1.73 -21.80 3.71
C PHE A 414 -2.65 -23.02 3.87
N ASP A 415 -3.14 -23.57 2.78
CA ASP A 415 -4.01 -24.75 2.77
C ASP A 415 -3.30 -26.08 3.06
N GLN A 416 -1.97 -26.07 3.12
CA GLN A 416 -1.13 -27.22 3.47
C GLN A 416 -0.72 -27.23 4.95
N MET A 417 -1.05 -26.16 5.69
CA MET A 417 -0.63 -25.96 7.08
C MET A 417 -1.84 -25.74 7.99
N HIS A 418 -1.70 -26.09 9.27
CA HIS A 418 -2.67 -25.63 10.25
C HIS A 418 -2.61 -24.10 10.37
N PRO A 419 -3.75 -23.38 10.39
CA PRO A 419 -3.75 -21.90 10.38
C PRO A 419 -2.91 -21.27 11.48
N SER A 420 -2.90 -21.83 12.71
CA SER A 420 -2.03 -21.29 13.77
C SER A 420 -0.54 -21.46 13.47
N ALA A 421 -0.13 -22.54 12.82
CA ALA A 421 1.26 -22.74 12.41
C ALA A 421 1.64 -21.79 11.27
N PHE A 422 0.74 -21.54 10.33
CA PHE A 422 0.94 -20.58 9.25
C PHE A 422 1.15 -19.16 9.79
N TRP A 423 0.27 -18.69 10.67
CA TRP A 423 0.39 -17.36 11.26
C TRP A 423 1.59 -17.22 12.21
N ALA A 424 1.99 -18.31 12.90
CA ALA A 424 3.23 -18.30 13.69
C ALA A 424 4.48 -18.22 12.79
N MET A 425 4.47 -18.88 11.65
CA MET A 425 5.52 -18.75 10.63
C MET A 425 5.58 -17.32 10.09
N ASP A 426 4.43 -16.72 9.76
CA ASP A 426 4.33 -15.35 9.28
C ASP A 426 4.89 -14.36 10.32
N ALA A 427 4.54 -14.54 11.60
CA ALA A 427 5.11 -13.76 12.70
C ALA A 427 6.65 -13.87 12.79
N ALA A 428 7.18 -15.09 12.63
CA ALA A 428 8.62 -15.32 12.66
C ALA A 428 9.32 -14.64 11.48
N ILE A 429 8.74 -14.70 10.28
CA ILE A 429 9.25 -13.99 9.10
C ILE A 429 9.23 -12.49 9.34
N GLY A 430 8.09 -11.91 9.74
CA GLY A 430 7.96 -10.47 9.97
C GLY A 430 8.94 -9.93 11.00
N LEU A 431 9.24 -10.73 12.03
CA LEU A 431 10.16 -10.36 13.09
C LEU A 431 11.65 -10.48 12.68
N ALA A 432 11.99 -11.35 11.72
CA ALA A 432 13.38 -11.70 11.41
C ALA A 432 14.25 -10.48 11.08
N GLY A 433 13.80 -9.62 10.16
CA GLY A 433 14.52 -8.39 9.82
C GLY A 433 14.53 -7.39 10.97
N GLY A 434 13.42 -7.28 11.70
CA GLY A 434 13.27 -6.40 12.86
C GLY A 434 14.25 -6.72 13.99
N ILE A 435 14.48 -8.00 14.29
CA ILE A 435 15.48 -8.43 15.28
C ILE A 435 16.87 -7.91 14.90
N ILE A 436 17.29 -8.11 13.65
CA ILE A 436 18.59 -7.66 13.17
C ILE A 436 18.69 -6.13 13.28
N ILE A 437 17.66 -5.40 12.85
CA ILE A 437 17.60 -3.95 12.99
C ILE A 437 17.74 -3.53 14.45
N LEU A 438 17.01 -4.15 15.38
CA LEU A 438 17.03 -3.80 16.81
C LEU A 438 18.37 -4.13 17.48
N LEU A 439 18.99 -5.26 17.12
CA LEU A 439 20.31 -5.65 17.64
C LEU A 439 21.41 -4.67 17.20
N PHE A 440 21.36 -4.24 15.94
CA PHE A 440 22.39 -3.37 15.38
C PHE A 440 21.98 -1.89 15.32
N ARG A 441 20.86 -1.49 15.94
CA ARG A 441 20.25 -0.15 15.83
C ARG A 441 21.24 1.01 16.05
N LYS A 442 22.10 0.91 17.06
CA LYS A 442 23.08 1.97 17.36
C LYS A 442 24.12 2.13 16.24
N ARG A 443 24.61 1.00 15.69
CA ARG A 443 25.60 1.01 14.59
C ARG A 443 24.99 1.49 13.29
N LEU A 444 23.77 1.04 12.98
CA LEU A 444 23.03 1.47 11.79
C LEU A 444 22.72 2.96 11.85
N GLN A 445 22.20 3.46 12.99
CA GLN A 445 21.89 4.88 13.18
C GLN A 445 23.16 5.76 13.05
N ALA A 446 24.24 5.41 13.74
CA ALA A 446 25.49 6.16 13.66
C ALA A 446 26.07 6.19 12.24
N ALA A 447 25.95 5.11 11.48
CA ALA A 447 26.43 5.06 10.11
C ALA A 447 25.55 5.87 9.13
N LEU A 448 24.25 6.03 9.40
CA LEU A 448 23.34 6.87 8.62
C LEU A 448 23.48 8.36 8.94
N GLU A 449 23.90 8.71 10.14
CA GLU A 449 24.10 10.09 10.61
C GLU A 449 25.53 10.59 10.41
N ALA A 450 26.48 9.72 10.06
CA ALA A 450 27.85 10.10 9.78
C ALA A 450 27.88 11.22 8.71
N ASP A 451 28.52 12.33 9.04
CA ASP A 451 28.68 13.53 8.19
C ASP A 451 27.38 14.31 7.85
N LEU A 452 26.24 14.06 8.49
CA LEU A 452 25.07 14.95 8.40
C LEU A 452 25.15 16.16 9.35
N ALA A 453 26.08 16.13 10.29
CA ALA A 453 26.33 17.16 11.30
C ALA A 453 27.52 18.08 10.95
N SER A 454 28.21 17.83 9.85
CA SER A 454 29.30 18.67 9.31
C SER A 454 28.79 19.50 8.13
#